data_d94b7f5c1cde60c714e0f947db8ce324
#
_entry.id   d94b7f5c1cde60c714e0f947db8ce324
#
_cell.length_a   1.000
_cell.length_b   1.000
_cell.length_c   1.000
_cell.angle_alpha   90.00
_cell.angle_beta   90.00
_cell.angle_gamma   90.00
#
_symmetry.space_group_name_H-M   'P 1'
#
loop_
_entity.id
_entity.type
_entity.pdbx_description
1 polymer ?
#
loop_
_entity_poly.entity_id
_entity_poly.type
_entity_poly.pdbx_seq_one_letter_code
_entity_poly.pdbx_strand_id
1 'polypeptide(L)'
;MVSTDHFRQELLAQLGRAAAQGRIDILINSGDLYRSIARGGSRSGSCCDAMQEEFKIGDRLLLDRTNGSGMTVRYLLPRAN
;
A
#
# COMPACT_ATOMS: atom_id res chain seq x y z
N MET A 1 -17.35 4.23 7.21
CA MET A 1 -16.20 3.43 7.68
C MET A 1 -15.33 3.04 6.50
N VAL A 2 -14.03 3.23 6.60
CA VAL A 2 -13.10 2.83 5.54
C VAL A 2 -12.81 1.35 5.66
N SER A 3 -12.98 0.60 4.58
CA SER A 3 -12.75 -0.85 4.55
C SER A 3 -11.40 -1.18 3.92
N THR A 4 -11.01 -2.45 4.00
CA THR A 4 -9.81 -2.95 3.30
C THR A 4 -9.88 -2.64 1.81
N ASP A 5 -11.06 -2.73 1.20
CA ASP A 5 -11.23 -2.44 -0.23
C ASP A 5 -10.92 -0.99 -0.55
N HIS A 6 -11.29 -0.04 0.32
CA HIS A 6 -10.96 1.36 0.11
C HIS A 6 -9.45 1.59 0.11
N PHE A 7 -8.74 0.98 1.06
CA PHE A 7 -7.28 1.06 1.11
C PHE A 7 -6.64 0.42 -0.11
N ARG A 8 -7.20 -0.72 -0.55
CA ARG A 8 -6.71 -1.40 -1.74
C ARG A 8 -6.89 -0.55 -2.99
N GLN A 9 -8.04 0.11 -3.15
CA GLN A 9 -8.30 0.98 -4.29
C GLN A 9 -7.32 2.16 -4.32
N GLU A 10 -7.07 2.78 -3.18
CA GLU A 10 -6.11 3.88 -3.11
C GLU A 10 -4.70 3.38 -3.41
N LEU A 11 -4.32 2.23 -2.87
CA LEU A 11 -3.02 1.63 -3.16
C LEU A 11 -2.85 1.40 -4.66
N LEU A 12 -3.83 0.77 -5.31
CA LEU A 12 -3.77 0.51 -6.75
C LEU A 12 -3.70 1.81 -7.55
N ALA A 13 -4.40 2.85 -7.11
CA ALA A 13 -4.35 4.15 -7.77
C ALA A 13 -2.95 4.76 -7.68
N GLN A 14 -2.30 4.67 -6.53
CA GLN A 14 -0.93 5.16 -6.35
C GLN A 14 0.05 4.38 -7.22
N LEU A 15 -0.09 3.06 -7.28
CA LEU A 15 0.75 2.22 -8.12
C LEU A 15 0.57 2.57 -9.60
N GLY A 16 -0.68 2.77 -10.03
CA GLY A 16 -0.99 3.14 -11.41
C GLY A 16 -0.40 4.49 -11.80
N ARG A 17 -0.49 5.48 -10.91
CA ARG A 17 0.09 6.80 -11.17
C ARG A 17 1.61 6.74 -11.28
N ALA A 18 2.25 5.96 -10.40
CA ALA A 18 3.70 5.80 -10.45
C ALA A 18 4.14 5.11 -11.75
N ALA A 19 3.42 4.09 -12.17
CA ALA A 19 3.71 3.40 -13.42
C ALA A 19 3.53 4.34 -14.62
N ALA A 20 2.48 5.17 -14.61
CA ALA A 20 2.24 6.15 -15.67
C ALA A 20 3.34 7.20 -15.75
N GLN A 21 4.03 7.46 -14.63
CA GLN A 21 5.18 8.36 -14.58
C GLN A 21 6.48 7.70 -15.03
N GLY A 22 6.43 6.43 -15.43
CA GLY A 22 7.61 5.69 -15.90
C GLY A 22 8.44 5.10 -14.78
N ARG A 23 7.93 5.03 -13.56
CA ARG A 23 8.67 4.45 -12.45
C ARG A 23 8.72 2.93 -12.57
N ILE A 24 9.83 2.34 -12.11
CA ILE A 24 9.98 0.88 -12.09
C ILE A 24 9.61 0.27 -10.75
N ASP A 25 9.49 1.10 -9.71
CA ASP A 25 9.06 0.67 -8.38
C ASP A 25 8.56 1.86 -7.59
N ILE A 26 7.93 1.57 -6.46
CA ILE A 26 7.48 2.60 -5.52
C ILE A 26 7.45 2.01 -4.11
N LEU A 27 7.83 2.82 -3.12
CA LEU A 27 7.73 2.45 -1.71
C LEU A 27 6.40 2.93 -1.17
N ILE A 28 5.63 2.03 -0.56
CA ILE A 28 4.37 2.36 0.10
C ILE A 28 4.49 2.04 1.57
N ASN A 29 4.22 3.02 2.42
CA ASN A 29 4.17 2.85 3.87
C ASN A 29 2.71 2.82 4.32
N SER A 30 2.37 1.87 5.20
CA SER A 30 0.99 1.69 5.65
C SER A 30 0.45 2.92 6.38
N GLY A 31 1.30 3.60 7.15
CA GLY A 31 0.89 4.82 7.85
C GLY A 31 0.53 5.93 6.88
N ASP A 32 1.33 6.10 5.83
CA ASP A 32 1.07 7.10 4.80
C ASP A 32 -0.20 6.77 4.02
N LEU A 33 -0.37 5.50 3.65
CA LEU A 33 -1.58 5.06 2.96
C LEU A 33 -2.81 5.27 3.84
N TYR A 34 -2.71 4.93 5.12
CA TYR A 34 -3.80 5.13 6.07
C TYR A 34 -4.19 6.62 6.13
N ARG A 35 -3.21 7.51 6.26
CA ARG A 35 -3.47 8.95 6.37
C ARG A 35 -4.06 9.54 5.10
N SER A 36 -3.83 8.91 3.95
CA SER A 36 -4.31 9.46 2.68
C SER A 36 -5.83 9.36 2.54
N ILE A 37 -6.48 8.41 3.20
CA ILE A 37 -7.93 8.23 3.08
C ILE A 37 -8.66 8.15 4.42
N ALA A 38 -8.02 7.72 5.49
CA ALA A 38 -8.69 7.57 6.79
C ALA A 38 -8.74 8.92 7.50
N ARG A 39 -9.89 9.24 8.07
CA ARG A 39 -10.10 10.48 8.83
C ARG A 39 -10.59 10.13 10.23
N GLY A 40 -9.81 9.30 10.93
CA GLY A 40 -10.16 8.79 12.24
C GLY A 40 -11.16 7.64 12.15
N GLY A 41 -11.24 6.84 13.16
CA GLY A 41 -12.22 5.77 13.28
C GLY A 41 -11.94 4.51 12.48
N SER A 42 -10.97 4.51 11.58
CA SER A 42 -10.60 3.33 10.81
C SER A 42 -9.44 2.59 11.45
N ARG A 43 -9.37 1.28 11.23
CA ARG A 43 -8.29 0.47 11.78
C ARG A 43 -7.13 0.45 10.79
N SER A 44 -5.92 0.74 11.28
CA SER A 44 -4.72 0.67 10.46
C SER A 44 -4.44 -0.75 9.97
N GLY A 45 -4.94 -1.78 10.68
CA GLY A 45 -4.80 -3.16 10.26
C GLY A 45 -5.41 -3.44 8.90
N SER A 46 -6.54 -2.78 8.55
CA SER A 46 -7.14 -2.93 7.23
C SER A 46 -6.21 -2.45 6.12
N CYS A 47 -5.44 -1.40 6.40
CA CYS A 47 -4.45 -0.88 5.47
C CYS A 47 -3.33 -1.90 5.22
N CYS A 48 -2.81 -2.51 6.29
CA CYS A 48 -1.78 -3.54 6.17
C CYS A 48 -2.32 -4.76 5.44
N ASP A 49 -3.58 -5.15 5.69
CA ASP A 49 -4.19 -6.27 5.00
C ASP A 49 -4.28 -6.01 3.49
N ALA A 50 -4.68 -4.79 3.09
CA ALA A 50 -4.74 -4.42 1.69
C ALA A 50 -3.37 -4.50 1.02
N MET A 51 -2.33 -4.03 1.71
CA MET A 51 -0.97 -4.07 1.19
C MET A 51 -0.47 -5.51 1.04
N GLN A 52 -0.80 -6.38 2.01
CA GLN A 52 -0.42 -7.80 1.94
C GLN A 52 -1.14 -8.52 0.80
N GLU A 53 -2.42 -8.20 0.56
CA GLU A 53 -3.18 -8.79 -0.54
C GLU A 53 -2.60 -8.44 -1.90
N GLU A 54 -1.99 -7.27 -2.03
CA GLU A 54 -1.40 -6.83 -3.29
C GLU A 54 0.04 -7.32 -3.45
N PHE A 55 0.64 -7.88 -2.43
CA PHE A 55 2.03 -8.36 -2.46
C PHE A 55 2.18 -9.51 -3.46
N LYS A 56 3.12 -9.36 -4.40
CA LYS A 56 3.36 -10.34 -5.47
C LYS A 56 4.84 -10.68 -5.56
N ILE A 57 5.16 -11.69 -6.35
CA ILE A 57 6.55 -12.09 -6.58
C ILE A 57 7.34 -10.90 -7.12
N GLY A 58 8.49 -10.64 -6.51
CA GLY A 58 9.33 -9.51 -6.88
C GLY A 58 9.15 -8.30 -5.98
N ASP A 59 8.03 -8.18 -5.31
CA ASP A 59 7.85 -7.13 -4.30
C ASP A 59 8.67 -7.46 -3.05
N ARG A 60 9.10 -6.43 -2.32
CA ARG A 60 9.91 -6.63 -1.12
C ARG A 60 9.26 -5.98 0.09
N LEU A 61 9.16 -6.76 1.17
CA LEU A 61 8.75 -6.25 2.48
C LEU A 61 9.98 -5.67 3.16
N LEU A 62 10.01 -4.35 3.32
CA LEU A 62 11.14 -3.65 3.93
C LEU A 62 10.98 -3.51 5.44
N LEU A 63 9.75 -3.21 5.90
CA LEU A 63 9.38 -3.15 7.30
C LEU A 63 8.05 -3.88 7.45
N ASP A 64 7.96 -4.80 8.42
CA ASP A 64 6.71 -5.56 8.59
C ASP A 64 5.68 -4.77 9.39
N ARG A 65 4.48 -5.33 9.49
CA ARG A 65 3.35 -4.62 10.10
C ARG A 65 3.48 -4.43 11.61
N THR A 66 4.42 -5.12 12.25
CA THR A 66 4.68 -4.95 13.68
C THR A 66 5.64 -3.81 13.96
N ASN A 67 6.25 -3.22 12.92
CA ASN A 67 7.18 -2.11 13.09
C ASN A 67 6.42 -0.84 13.47
N GLY A 68 6.96 -0.10 14.44
CA GLY A 68 6.32 1.13 14.91
C GLY A 68 6.18 2.22 13.85
N SER A 69 7.01 2.18 12.79
CA SER A 69 6.91 3.12 11.67
C SER A 69 5.90 2.69 10.61
N GLY A 70 5.28 1.53 10.80
CA GLY A 70 4.30 0.98 9.85
C GLY A 70 4.93 0.04 8.84
N MET A 71 4.09 -0.79 8.21
CA MET A 71 4.54 -1.72 7.18
C MET A 71 4.96 -0.96 5.94
N THR A 72 6.14 -1.28 5.41
CA THR A 72 6.65 -0.64 4.21
C THR A 72 7.00 -1.71 3.18
N VAL A 73 6.46 -1.56 1.96
CA VAL A 73 6.66 -2.51 0.88
C VAL A 73 7.15 -1.76 -0.35
N ARG A 74 8.14 -2.35 -1.03
CA ARG A 74 8.58 -1.87 -2.34
C ARG A 74 7.83 -2.69 -3.40
N TYR A 75 6.92 -2.03 -4.09
CA TYR A 75 6.14 -2.66 -5.16
C TYR A 75 6.82 -2.44 -6.50
N LEU A 76 6.93 -3.50 -7.29
CA LEU A 76 7.49 -3.40 -8.65
C LEU A 76 6.43 -2.90 -9.63
N LEU A 77 6.87 -2.14 -10.63
CA LEU A 77 6.01 -1.55 -11.65
C LEU A 77 6.58 -1.85 -13.04
N PRO A 78 5.74 -1.89 -14.09
CA PRO A 78 4.28 -1.89 -14.03
C PRO A 78 3.76 -3.21 -13.48
N ARG A 79 2.56 -3.17 -12.96
CA ARG A 79 1.94 -4.38 -12.43
C ARG A 79 0.98 -4.96 -13.45
N ALA A 80 1.09 -6.28 -13.63
CA ALA A 80 0.14 -7.03 -14.44
C ALA A 80 -1.05 -7.40 -13.53
N ASN A 81 -2.22 -6.90 -13.85
CA ASN A 81 -3.43 -7.23 -13.11
C ASN A 81 -4.30 -8.12 -13.93
#